data_bd968999363a87c050550538bd6a889a
#
_entry.id   bd968999363a87c050550538bd6a889a
#
_cell.length_a   1.000
_cell.length_b   1.000
_cell.length_c   1.000
_cell.angle_alpha   90.00
_cell.angle_beta   90.00
_cell.angle_gamma   90.00
#
_symmetry.space_group_name_H-M   'P 1'
#
loop_
_entity.id
_entity.type
_entity.pdbx_description
1 polymer ?
#
loop_
_entity_poly.entity_id
_entity_poly.type
_entity_poly.pdbx_seq_one_letter_code
_entity_poly.pdbx_strand_id
1 'polypeptide(L)'
;ITSARLAYREVRDRSGQVVVDAGQINATTGRGSAGLESFCSASGWSAGEQGFVDRLLIAHEEVTRTEGHPQGGTIYALDVEGGTLWALPELGRGSWENSAALTTPDGTRSDGHVALLLGDDLEFGRAPLYLWIGQKIPGGNFIERNGLARGQLHVWVADNGDQTPQQWFGSGTEREGRFVSLATRTKDGKPDETT
;
A
#
# COMPACT_ATOMS: atom_id res chain seq x y z
N ILE A 1 26.90 -1.77 -10.47
CA ILE A 1 26.07 -3.01 -10.39
C ILE A 1 26.84 -4.09 -11.14
N THR A 2 27.30 -5.12 -10.43
CA THR A 2 28.08 -6.23 -11.02
C THR A 2 27.20 -7.43 -11.42
N SER A 3 25.97 -7.52 -10.89
CA SER A 3 24.97 -8.52 -11.27
C SER A 3 23.56 -8.06 -10.90
N ALA A 4 22.55 -8.56 -11.61
CA ALA A 4 21.15 -8.45 -11.25
C ALA A 4 20.60 -9.85 -10.98
N ARG A 5 19.80 -9.98 -9.92
CA ARG A 5 19.10 -11.22 -9.56
C ARG A 5 17.63 -10.92 -9.40
N LEU A 6 16.80 -11.96 -9.37
CA LEU A 6 15.40 -11.82 -9.03
C LEU A 6 15.27 -11.22 -7.62
N ALA A 7 14.47 -10.16 -7.49
CA ALA A 7 14.20 -9.52 -6.21
C ALA A 7 13.35 -10.41 -5.30
N TYR A 8 12.50 -11.26 -5.88
CA TYR A 8 11.64 -12.21 -5.17
C TYR A 8 11.57 -13.54 -5.92
N ARG A 9 11.20 -14.58 -5.20
CA ARG A 9 11.04 -15.96 -5.70
C ARG A 9 9.60 -16.44 -5.62
N GLU A 10 8.79 -15.78 -4.79
CA GLU A 10 7.40 -16.10 -4.53
C GLU A 10 6.57 -14.81 -4.54
N VAL A 11 5.36 -14.88 -5.03
CA VAL A 11 4.35 -13.82 -4.93
C VAL A 11 3.14 -14.38 -4.21
N ARG A 12 2.60 -13.64 -3.26
CA ARG A 12 1.33 -13.95 -2.60
C ARG A 12 0.30 -12.90 -2.99
N ASP A 13 -0.85 -13.38 -3.41
CA ASP A 13 -1.98 -12.56 -3.80
C ASP A 13 -2.72 -11.94 -2.60
N ARG A 14 -3.78 -11.18 -2.88
CA ARG A 14 -4.61 -10.53 -1.85
C ARG A 14 -5.30 -11.51 -0.89
N SER A 15 -5.44 -12.79 -1.26
CA SER A 15 -5.96 -13.85 -0.38
C SER A 15 -4.85 -14.59 0.41
N GLY A 16 -3.59 -14.24 0.18
CA GLY A 16 -2.42 -14.90 0.77
C GLY A 16 -2.00 -16.18 0.05
N GLN A 17 -2.64 -16.52 -1.08
CA GLN A 17 -2.29 -17.69 -1.87
C GLN A 17 -1.03 -17.45 -2.70
N VAL A 18 -0.24 -18.50 -2.90
CA VAL A 18 0.93 -18.42 -3.78
C VAL A 18 0.46 -18.30 -5.24
N VAL A 19 0.94 -17.28 -5.91
CA VAL A 19 0.71 -17.07 -7.34
C VAL A 19 1.62 -18.01 -8.12
N VAL A 20 1.03 -18.89 -8.93
CA VAL A 20 1.75 -19.86 -9.76
C VAL A 20 1.71 -19.51 -11.25
N ASP A 21 0.84 -18.59 -11.64
CA ASP A 21 0.70 -18.10 -13.01
C ASP A 21 0.48 -16.58 -13.00
N ALA A 22 1.14 -15.87 -13.90
CA ALA A 22 1.06 -14.40 -13.98
C ALA A 22 -0.37 -13.91 -14.24
N GLY A 23 -1.21 -14.67 -14.93
CA GLY A 23 -2.62 -14.35 -15.17
C GLY A 23 -3.48 -14.33 -13.91
N GLN A 24 -3.00 -14.91 -12.80
CA GLN A 24 -3.66 -14.79 -11.49
C GLN A 24 -3.51 -13.38 -10.88
N ILE A 25 -2.52 -12.61 -11.34
CA ILE A 25 -2.36 -11.21 -10.97
C ILE A 25 -3.22 -10.36 -11.91
N ASN A 26 -2.86 -10.32 -13.18
CA ASN A 26 -3.61 -9.69 -14.25
C ASN A 26 -3.53 -10.56 -15.50
N ALA A 27 -4.66 -10.93 -16.09
CA ALA A 27 -4.70 -11.79 -17.27
C ALA A 27 -4.07 -11.11 -18.49
N THR A 28 -4.27 -9.79 -18.62
CA THR A 28 -3.66 -8.96 -19.66
C THR A 28 -3.44 -7.57 -19.11
N THR A 29 -2.21 -7.08 -19.15
CA THR A 29 -1.88 -5.70 -18.80
C THR A 29 -2.12 -4.76 -19.97
N GLY A 30 -2.12 -3.47 -19.74
CA GLY A 30 -2.18 -2.45 -20.79
C GLY A 30 -1.03 -2.55 -21.80
N ARG A 31 0.04 -3.29 -21.47
CA ARG A 31 1.18 -3.57 -22.35
C ARG A 31 1.07 -4.93 -23.06
N GLY A 32 -0.05 -5.64 -22.94
CA GLY A 32 -0.32 -6.90 -23.62
C GLY A 32 0.37 -8.14 -23.04
N SER A 33 0.87 -8.04 -21.80
CA SER A 33 1.44 -9.18 -21.05
C SER A 33 0.56 -9.51 -19.84
N ALA A 34 0.74 -10.69 -19.26
CA ALA A 34 0.13 -11.04 -17.98
C ALA A 34 1.05 -10.65 -16.81
N GLY A 35 0.50 -10.48 -15.62
CA GLY A 35 1.25 -10.27 -14.37
C GLY A 35 1.18 -8.85 -13.81
N LEU A 36 2.22 -8.46 -13.09
CA LEU A 36 2.38 -7.11 -12.54
C LEU A 36 2.62 -6.10 -13.66
N GLU A 37 1.96 -4.96 -13.60
CA GLU A 37 1.98 -4.00 -14.71
C GLU A 37 2.95 -2.84 -14.49
N SER A 38 2.79 -2.10 -13.40
CA SER A 38 3.52 -0.86 -13.21
C SER A 38 3.85 -0.61 -11.74
N PHE A 39 5.05 -0.93 -11.32
CA PHE A 39 5.58 -0.43 -10.07
C PHE A 39 6.23 0.94 -10.31
N CYS A 40 5.47 2.01 -10.13
CA CYS A 40 5.94 3.37 -10.37
C CYS A 40 6.97 3.79 -9.32
N SER A 41 6.70 3.50 -8.05
CA SER A 41 7.59 3.86 -6.94
C SER A 41 7.74 2.74 -5.92
N ALA A 42 8.76 2.88 -5.07
CA ALA A 42 8.96 2.00 -3.94
C ALA A 42 9.67 2.72 -2.79
N SER A 43 9.31 2.36 -1.57
CA SER A 43 9.93 2.85 -0.34
C SER A 43 10.49 1.68 0.47
N GLY A 44 11.71 1.80 0.97
CA GLY A 44 12.38 0.71 1.69
C GLY A 44 12.86 1.14 3.07
N TRP A 45 12.82 0.19 4.00
CA TRP A 45 13.27 0.38 5.38
C TRP A 45 14.11 -0.81 5.85
N SER A 46 15.09 -0.49 6.69
CA SER A 46 15.88 -1.51 7.39
C SER A 46 15.08 -2.14 8.53
N ALA A 47 15.49 -3.32 8.98
CA ALA A 47 14.92 -3.93 10.18
C ALA A 47 15.05 -3.00 11.38
N GLY A 48 13.96 -2.79 12.12
CA GLY A 48 13.85 -1.86 13.25
C GLY A 48 13.59 -0.40 12.87
N GLU A 49 13.70 -0.04 11.60
CA GLU A 49 13.48 1.32 11.14
C GLU A 49 11.99 1.63 11.02
N GLN A 50 11.57 2.84 11.41
CA GLN A 50 10.17 3.32 11.30
C GLN A 50 9.12 2.40 11.94
N GLY A 51 9.55 1.56 12.90
CA GLY A 51 8.68 0.59 13.57
C GLY A 51 8.52 -0.74 12.85
N PHE A 52 9.10 -0.94 11.69
CA PHE A 52 9.10 -2.24 11.02
C PHE A 52 10.03 -3.23 11.72
N VAL A 53 9.63 -4.49 11.78
CA VAL A 53 10.41 -5.57 12.39
C VAL A 53 11.48 -6.07 11.45
N ASP A 54 11.12 -6.23 10.18
CA ASP A 54 11.97 -6.78 9.14
C ASP A 54 12.49 -5.70 8.20
N ARG A 55 13.53 -6.04 7.45
CA ARG A 55 13.95 -5.28 6.28
C ARG A 55 12.94 -5.51 5.15
N LEU A 56 12.35 -4.46 4.65
CA LEU A 56 11.30 -4.56 3.64
C LEU A 56 11.34 -3.42 2.61
N LEU A 57 10.69 -3.67 1.47
CA LEU A 57 10.42 -2.69 0.44
C LEU A 57 8.91 -2.70 0.16
N ILE A 58 8.26 -1.56 0.21
CA ILE A 58 6.87 -1.41 -0.24
C ILE A 58 6.89 -0.88 -1.66
N ALA A 59 6.26 -1.60 -2.57
CA ALA A 59 6.14 -1.25 -3.99
C ALA A 59 4.68 -0.94 -4.32
N HIS A 60 4.47 0.08 -5.12
CA HIS A 60 3.17 0.65 -5.43
C HIS A 60 2.81 0.36 -6.87
N GLU A 61 1.72 -0.41 -7.10
CA GLU A 61 1.22 -0.65 -8.45
C GLU A 61 0.31 0.50 -8.85
N GLU A 62 0.82 1.34 -9.73
CA GLU A 62 0.11 2.47 -10.32
C GLU A 62 -0.72 2.00 -11.51
N VAL A 63 -1.80 1.31 -11.22
CA VAL A 63 -2.73 0.81 -12.23
C VAL A 63 -4.15 1.10 -11.77
N THR A 64 -4.85 1.90 -12.54
CA THR A 64 -6.30 2.06 -12.33
C THR A 64 -6.96 0.71 -12.44
N ARG A 65 -7.71 0.32 -11.41
CA ARG A 65 -8.44 -0.94 -11.39
C ARG A 65 -9.34 -1.05 -12.60
N THR A 66 -9.14 -2.08 -13.39
CA THR A 66 -9.98 -2.39 -14.54
C THR A 66 -10.58 -3.77 -14.42
N GLU A 67 -11.69 -4.02 -15.09
CA GLU A 67 -12.28 -5.34 -15.20
C GLU A 67 -11.24 -6.34 -15.77
N GLY A 68 -11.15 -7.53 -15.19
CA GLY A 68 -10.17 -8.54 -15.57
C GLY A 68 -8.79 -8.43 -14.93
N HIS A 69 -8.60 -7.49 -13.97
CA HIS A 69 -7.37 -7.32 -13.21
C HIS A 69 -7.59 -7.67 -11.73
N PRO A 70 -7.59 -8.96 -11.34
CA PRO A 70 -7.98 -9.37 -9.99
C PRO A 70 -7.08 -8.82 -8.88
N GLN A 71 -5.81 -8.52 -9.18
CA GLN A 71 -4.84 -7.96 -8.24
C GLN A 71 -4.44 -6.51 -8.58
N GLY A 72 -4.96 -5.93 -9.67
CA GLY A 72 -4.56 -4.60 -10.14
C GLY A 72 -4.79 -3.50 -9.11
N GLY A 73 -3.89 -2.51 -9.07
CA GLY A 73 -3.90 -1.42 -8.12
C GLY A 73 -3.63 -1.85 -6.67
N THR A 74 -2.85 -2.90 -6.48
CA THR A 74 -2.47 -3.41 -5.15
C THR A 74 -1.10 -2.88 -4.73
N ILE A 75 -0.96 -2.53 -3.45
CA ILE A 75 0.35 -2.29 -2.83
C ILE A 75 0.95 -3.64 -2.44
N TYR A 76 2.23 -3.81 -2.68
CA TYR A 76 2.98 -5.02 -2.32
C TYR A 76 4.10 -4.71 -1.33
N ALA A 77 4.37 -5.62 -0.41
CA ALA A 77 5.54 -5.60 0.45
C ALA A 77 6.48 -6.75 0.11
N LEU A 78 7.72 -6.44 -0.20
CA LEU A 78 8.78 -7.42 -0.38
C LEU A 78 9.43 -7.73 0.94
N ASP A 79 9.36 -8.99 1.36
CA ASP A 79 10.23 -9.57 2.38
C ASP A 79 11.62 -9.77 1.73
N VAL A 80 12.55 -8.87 2.05
CA VAL A 80 13.87 -8.85 1.42
C VAL A 80 14.69 -10.08 1.76
N GLU A 81 14.58 -10.60 2.98
CA GLU A 81 15.30 -11.78 3.45
C GLU A 81 14.61 -13.07 2.98
N GLY A 82 13.29 -13.15 3.10
CA GLY A 82 12.48 -14.30 2.68
C GLY A 82 12.33 -14.43 1.16
N GLY A 83 12.48 -13.34 0.41
CA GLY A 83 12.31 -13.32 -1.04
C GLY A 83 10.87 -13.55 -1.49
N THR A 84 9.91 -13.10 -0.71
CA THR A 84 8.47 -13.19 -1.01
C THR A 84 7.88 -11.80 -1.18
N LEU A 85 7.17 -11.58 -2.26
CA LEU A 85 6.39 -10.38 -2.53
C LEU A 85 4.94 -10.62 -2.07
N TRP A 86 4.51 -9.88 -1.05
CA TRP A 86 3.19 -10.01 -0.43
C TRP A 86 2.25 -8.91 -0.88
N ALA A 87 1.10 -9.25 -1.42
CA ALA A 87 0.02 -8.28 -1.60
C ALA A 87 -0.51 -7.79 -0.25
N LEU A 88 -0.88 -6.51 -0.18
CA LEU A 88 -1.43 -5.86 1.02
C LEU A 88 -2.91 -5.51 0.82
N PRO A 89 -3.83 -6.47 0.97
CA PRO A 89 -5.25 -6.26 0.66
C PRO A 89 -5.91 -5.21 1.56
N GLU A 90 -5.40 -5.04 2.79
CA GLU A 90 -5.98 -4.13 3.78
C GLU A 90 -5.78 -2.65 3.43
N LEU A 91 -4.83 -2.35 2.54
CA LEU A 91 -4.56 -1.00 2.09
C LEU A 91 -5.48 -0.56 0.94
N GLY A 92 -6.41 -1.43 0.54
CA GLY A 92 -7.33 -1.13 -0.55
C GLY A 92 -6.69 -1.31 -1.93
N ARG A 93 -7.36 -0.74 -2.93
CA ARG A 93 -6.92 -0.74 -4.35
C ARG A 93 -7.00 0.68 -4.88
N GLY A 94 -5.96 1.10 -5.59
CA GLY A 94 -5.86 2.46 -6.14
C GLY A 94 -4.78 2.53 -7.20
N SER A 95 -4.60 3.71 -7.76
CA SER A 95 -3.45 4.04 -8.61
C SER A 95 -2.31 4.55 -7.71
N TRP A 96 -1.69 3.63 -6.99
CA TRP A 96 -0.79 3.96 -5.89
C TRP A 96 0.51 4.58 -6.37
N GLU A 97 0.80 5.80 -5.90
CA GLU A 97 1.99 6.56 -6.27
C GLU A 97 3.16 6.32 -5.31
N ASN A 98 2.92 6.44 -4.02
CA ASN A 98 3.99 6.30 -3.01
C ASN A 98 3.48 6.04 -1.60
N SER A 99 4.43 5.76 -0.69
CA SER A 99 4.18 5.72 0.75
C SER A 99 5.30 6.35 1.55
N ALA A 100 4.94 6.94 2.70
CA ALA A 100 5.88 7.44 3.70
C ALA A 100 5.53 6.89 5.07
N ALA A 101 6.49 6.28 5.76
CA ALA A 101 6.29 5.84 7.13
C ALA A 101 6.35 7.03 8.09
N LEU A 102 5.39 7.09 9.02
CA LEU A 102 5.35 8.10 10.06
C LEU A 102 5.96 7.54 11.35
N THR A 103 6.80 8.36 11.98
CA THR A 103 7.35 8.09 13.30
C THR A 103 6.78 9.04 14.35
N THR A 104 6.92 8.64 15.62
CA THR A 104 6.85 9.57 16.73
C THR A 104 7.97 10.60 16.63
N PRO A 105 7.84 11.82 17.22
CA PRO A 105 8.86 12.87 17.15
C PRO A 105 10.26 12.45 17.61
N ASP A 106 10.36 11.45 18.48
CA ASP A 106 11.63 10.87 18.93
C ASP A 106 12.18 9.77 18.03
N GLY A 107 11.52 9.48 16.89
CA GLY A 107 11.94 8.46 15.93
C GLY A 107 11.64 7.03 16.37
N THR A 108 11.02 6.84 17.53
CA THR A 108 10.68 5.50 18.04
C THR A 108 9.18 5.22 17.91
N ARG A 109 8.83 4.01 17.51
CA ARG A 109 7.48 3.46 17.63
C ARG A 109 7.52 2.19 18.44
N SER A 110 7.28 2.34 19.72
CA SER A 110 7.22 1.21 20.66
C SER A 110 5.81 0.75 20.98
N ASP A 111 4.80 1.37 20.40
CA ASP A 111 3.39 1.17 20.73
C ASP A 111 2.73 -0.05 20.04
N GLY A 112 3.51 -0.87 19.32
CA GLY A 112 2.98 -2.03 18.61
C GLY A 112 2.29 -1.71 17.28
N HIS A 113 2.37 -0.48 16.80
CA HIS A 113 1.76 -0.04 15.55
C HIS A 113 2.79 0.44 14.52
N VAL A 114 2.35 0.54 13.27
CA VAL A 114 3.01 1.29 12.20
C VAL A 114 2.00 2.25 11.60
N ALA A 115 2.46 3.36 11.03
CA ALA A 115 1.59 4.24 10.26
C ALA A 115 2.27 4.62 8.94
N LEU A 116 1.48 4.60 7.87
CA LEU A 116 1.90 4.97 6.53
C LEU A 116 0.97 6.04 5.98
N LEU A 117 1.55 7.12 5.47
CA LEU A 117 0.85 7.97 4.53
C LEU A 117 0.98 7.35 3.15
N LEU A 118 -0.11 7.31 2.40
CA LEU A 118 -0.18 6.74 1.05
C LEU A 118 -0.72 7.80 0.11
N GLY A 119 -0.05 7.98 -1.02
CA GLY A 119 -0.50 8.84 -2.11
C GLY A 119 -1.11 8.00 -3.22
N ASP A 120 -2.15 8.54 -3.85
CA ASP A 120 -2.83 7.95 -4.99
C ASP A 120 -2.78 8.96 -6.15
N ASP A 121 -2.35 8.52 -7.34
CA ASP A 121 -2.37 9.32 -8.57
C ASP A 121 -3.63 9.00 -9.39
N LEU A 122 -4.77 9.47 -8.90
CA LEU A 122 -6.00 9.44 -9.65
C LEU A 122 -6.03 10.55 -10.69
N GLU A 123 -6.36 10.19 -11.92
CA GLU A 123 -6.53 11.13 -13.03
C GLU A 123 -7.46 12.29 -12.68
N PHE A 124 -7.30 13.41 -13.41
CA PHE A 124 -8.15 14.61 -13.29
C PHE A 124 -8.04 15.38 -11.97
N GLY A 125 -6.84 15.38 -11.35
CA GLY A 125 -6.56 16.18 -10.17
C GLY A 125 -7.18 15.66 -8.88
N ARG A 126 -7.60 14.43 -8.87
CA ARG A 126 -7.96 13.70 -7.67
C ARG A 126 -6.70 12.97 -7.19
N ALA A 127 -6.16 13.42 -6.07
CA ALA A 127 -5.00 12.80 -5.44
C ALA A 127 -5.30 12.69 -3.94
N PRO A 128 -6.13 11.74 -3.52
CA PRO A 128 -6.47 11.58 -2.11
C PRO A 128 -5.25 11.15 -1.31
N LEU A 129 -5.13 11.68 -0.11
CA LEU A 129 -4.13 11.30 0.86
C LEU A 129 -4.75 10.32 1.85
N TYR A 130 -4.15 9.14 1.95
CA TYR A 130 -4.59 8.12 2.89
C TYR A 130 -3.62 7.98 4.05
N LEU A 131 -4.13 7.45 5.15
CA LEU A 131 -3.36 7.07 6.34
C LEU A 131 -3.73 5.64 6.74
N TRP A 132 -2.77 4.75 6.69
CA TRP A 132 -2.86 3.42 7.27
C TRP A 132 -2.32 3.44 8.70
N ILE A 133 -3.08 2.90 9.65
CA ILE A 133 -2.63 2.62 11.01
C ILE A 133 -2.73 1.12 11.24
N GLY A 134 -1.60 0.44 11.21
CA GLY A 134 -1.50 -1.00 11.29
C GLY A 134 -1.00 -1.49 12.64
N GLN A 135 -1.62 -2.56 13.15
CA GLN A 135 -1.23 -3.24 14.37
C GLN A 135 -0.27 -4.40 14.07
N LYS A 136 0.87 -4.40 14.74
CA LYS A 136 1.82 -5.53 14.68
C LYS A 136 1.30 -6.71 15.49
N ILE A 137 1.45 -7.92 14.93
CA ILE A 137 1.12 -9.17 15.58
C ILE A 137 2.43 -9.94 15.84
N PRO A 138 2.99 -9.90 17.06
CA PRO A 138 4.21 -10.62 17.37
C PRO A 138 4.06 -12.12 17.08
N GLY A 139 5.05 -12.71 16.40
CA GLY A 139 5.02 -14.13 16.01
C GLY A 139 4.13 -14.46 14.79
N GLY A 140 3.46 -13.47 14.21
CA GLY A 140 2.72 -13.63 12.97
C GLY A 140 3.62 -13.79 11.74
N ASN A 141 3.00 -13.97 10.57
CA ASN A 141 3.71 -13.99 9.30
C ASN A 141 4.34 -12.61 8.99
N PHE A 142 5.01 -12.48 7.84
CA PHE A 142 5.74 -11.27 7.49
C PHE A 142 4.87 -10.01 7.53
N ILE A 143 3.70 -9.99 6.89
CA ILE A 143 2.83 -8.81 6.87
C ILE A 143 2.18 -8.54 8.23
N GLU A 144 1.87 -9.59 9.01
CA GLU A 144 1.26 -9.46 10.34
C GLU A 144 2.23 -8.84 11.35
N ARG A 145 3.48 -9.33 11.43
CA ARG A 145 4.44 -8.81 12.39
C ARG A 145 4.96 -7.41 12.05
N ASN A 146 4.82 -7.01 10.78
CA ASN A 146 5.15 -5.65 10.32
C ASN A 146 3.98 -4.66 10.35
N GLY A 147 2.79 -5.07 10.84
CA GLY A 147 1.62 -4.20 10.93
C GLY A 147 0.97 -3.87 9.58
N LEU A 148 1.11 -4.76 8.61
CA LEU A 148 0.60 -4.56 7.25
C LEU A 148 -0.64 -5.42 6.93
N ALA A 149 -1.08 -6.28 7.88
CA ALA A 149 -2.19 -7.21 7.70
C ALA A 149 -3.42 -6.92 8.57
N ARG A 150 -3.27 -6.10 9.60
CA ARG A 150 -4.38 -5.74 10.50
C ARG A 150 -4.26 -4.27 10.87
N GLY A 151 -5.33 -3.51 10.66
CA GLY A 151 -5.33 -2.09 10.95
C GLY A 151 -6.54 -1.38 10.36
N GLN A 152 -6.41 -0.07 10.19
CA GLN A 152 -7.47 0.77 9.67
C GLN A 152 -6.90 1.75 8.64
N LEU A 153 -7.51 1.76 7.47
CA LEU A 153 -7.27 2.77 6.44
C LEU A 153 -8.17 3.98 6.68
N HIS A 154 -7.63 5.16 6.47
CA HIS A 154 -8.33 6.43 6.56
C HIS A 154 -8.04 7.27 5.33
N VAL A 155 -8.96 8.17 4.97
CA VAL A 155 -8.76 9.21 3.97
C VAL A 155 -8.80 10.58 4.63
N TRP A 156 -7.93 11.49 4.19
CA TRP A 156 -7.96 12.88 4.65
C TRP A 156 -9.12 13.63 3.97
N VAL A 157 -9.86 14.40 4.77
CA VAL A 157 -11.02 15.19 4.32
C VAL A 157 -10.86 16.62 4.85
N ALA A 158 -10.92 17.60 3.95
CA ALA A 158 -10.89 19.02 4.32
C ALA A 158 -12.19 19.44 5.02
N ASP A 159 -12.08 20.19 6.12
CA ASP A 159 -13.25 20.63 6.90
C ASP A 159 -14.10 21.67 6.18
N ASN A 160 -13.53 22.41 5.24
CA ASN A 160 -14.23 23.39 4.43
C ASN A 160 -14.94 22.77 3.19
N GLY A 161 -14.83 21.43 2.99
CA GLY A 161 -15.46 20.72 1.89
C GLY A 161 -14.69 20.74 0.57
N ASP A 162 -13.45 21.22 0.53
CA ASP A 162 -12.57 21.11 -0.64
C ASP A 162 -12.40 19.62 -1.02
N GLN A 163 -12.51 19.29 -2.29
CA GLN A 163 -12.50 17.92 -2.79
C GLN A 163 -11.26 17.56 -3.60
N THR A 164 -10.51 18.56 -4.04
CA THR A 164 -9.33 18.35 -4.90
C THR A 164 -8.19 19.26 -4.47
N PRO A 165 -6.92 18.84 -4.65
CA PRO A 165 -5.75 19.67 -4.34
C PRO A 165 -5.73 21.01 -5.07
N GLN A 166 -6.34 21.11 -6.24
CA GLN A 166 -6.41 22.35 -7.02
C GLN A 166 -7.20 23.47 -6.32
N GLN A 167 -8.01 23.13 -5.33
CA GLN A 167 -8.77 24.12 -4.56
C GLN A 167 -7.92 24.83 -3.51
N TRP A 168 -6.70 24.32 -3.23
CA TRP A 168 -5.74 24.97 -2.33
C TRP A 168 -4.31 24.72 -2.80
N PHE A 169 -3.83 25.43 -3.75
CA PHE A 169 -2.44 25.36 -4.19
C PHE A 169 -1.71 26.69 -3.92
N GLY A 170 -0.39 26.61 -3.94
CA GLY A 170 0.50 27.74 -3.70
C GLY A 170 1.27 27.62 -2.38
N SER A 171 2.39 28.32 -2.31
CA SER A 171 3.25 28.30 -1.12
C SER A 171 2.54 28.91 0.08
N GLY A 172 2.59 28.21 1.21
CA GLY A 172 1.98 28.65 2.46
C GLY A 172 0.46 28.51 2.55
N THR A 173 -0.15 27.83 1.58
CA THR A 173 -1.58 27.49 1.68
C THR A 173 -1.78 26.35 2.68
N GLU A 174 -2.69 26.54 3.63
CA GLU A 174 -3.02 25.56 4.66
C GLU A 174 -4.51 25.19 4.59
N ARG A 175 -4.83 23.97 4.98
CA ARG A 175 -6.19 23.48 5.14
C ARG A 175 -6.31 22.66 6.41
N GLU A 176 -7.29 23.01 7.22
CA GLU A 176 -7.72 22.16 8.32
C GLU A 176 -8.54 20.98 7.77
N GLY A 177 -8.39 19.82 8.39
CA GLY A 177 -9.07 18.60 7.99
C GLY A 177 -8.85 17.47 8.98
N ARG A 178 -9.44 16.34 8.68
CA ARG A 178 -9.34 15.14 9.51
C ARG A 178 -9.23 13.89 8.68
N PHE A 179 -8.65 12.86 9.26
CA PHE A 179 -8.68 11.51 8.70
C PHE A 179 -9.97 10.81 9.09
N VAL A 180 -10.70 10.32 8.09
CA VAL A 180 -11.95 9.56 8.22
C VAL A 180 -11.67 8.12 7.87
N SER A 181 -12.10 7.17 8.72
CA SER A 181 -11.89 5.75 8.46
C SER A 181 -12.67 5.26 7.25
N LEU A 182 -12.02 4.40 6.46
CA LEU A 182 -12.59 3.72 5.31
C LEU A 182 -12.80 2.24 5.63
N ALA A 183 -13.91 1.67 5.16
CA ALA A 183 -14.12 0.25 5.21
C ALA A 183 -13.34 -0.40 4.04
N THR A 184 -12.32 -1.17 4.37
CA THR A 184 -11.56 -1.99 3.39
C THR A 184 -12.01 -3.45 3.40
N ARG A 185 -13.04 -3.75 4.19
CA ARG A 185 -13.62 -5.08 4.31
C ARG A 185 -15.14 -5.04 4.18
N THR A 186 -15.66 -6.06 3.52
CA THR A 186 -17.09 -6.36 3.46
C THR A 186 -17.63 -6.77 4.84
N LYS A 187 -18.96 -6.84 4.97
CA LYS A 187 -19.60 -7.26 6.23
C LYS A 187 -19.21 -8.66 6.70
N ASP A 188 -18.81 -9.53 5.80
CA ASP A 188 -18.32 -10.90 6.07
C ASP A 188 -16.81 -10.95 6.32
N GLY A 189 -16.16 -9.79 6.44
CA GLY A 189 -14.75 -9.68 6.82
C GLY A 189 -13.75 -9.99 5.70
N LYS A 190 -14.20 -10.12 4.45
CA LYS A 190 -13.31 -10.27 3.29
C LYS A 190 -12.81 -8.92 2.82
N PRO A 191 -11.64 -8.83 2.18
CA PRO A 191 -11.21 -7.60 1.52
C PRO A 191 -12.31 -7.09 0.58
N ASP A 192 -12.59 -5.79 0.63
CA ASP A 192 -13.58 -5.20 -0.27
C ASP A 192 -12.93 -4.99 -1.65
N GLU A 193 -13.45 -5.67 -2.64
CA GLU A 193 -12.94 -5.59 -4.02
C GLU A 193 -13.54 -4.42 -4.80
N THR A 194 -14.44 -3.64 -4.16
CA THR A 194 -15.14 -2.51 -4.80
C THR A 194 -14.61 -1.13 -4.36
N THR A 195 -13.73 -1.09 -3.38
CA THR A 195 -13.09 0.15 -2.90
C THR A 195 -11.77 0.40 -3.59
#